data_ee00f508c92abf367468185efe93c8c5
#
_entry.id   ee00f508c92abf367468185efe93c8c5
#
_cell.length_a   1.000
_cell.length_b   1.000
_cell.length_c   1.000
_cell.angle_alpha   90.00
_cell.angle_beta   90.00
_cell.angle_gamma   90.00
#
_symmetry.space_group_name_H-M   'P 1'
#
loop_
_entity.id
_entity.type
_entity.pdbx_description
1 polymer ?
#
loop_
_entity_poly.entity_id
_entity_poly.type
_entity_poly.pdbx_seq_one_letter_code
_entity_poly.pdbx_strand_id
1 'polypeptide(L)'
;HASVEHNKDFENSEQYATLKLLPDGKCSFFCNDGLCSVHKDYGASILFNSCAFYPRIINVIGKRFELSATLSCPEIARQCLLVDDATELVKLDLKTLPREISNQPAYLPIDGPYIEYIDTVRYTVFKLLSHQQYNINVRLFFCVYFAYRISSFFYKNTTNFSEERLIQEGLRIEIPTLLNELHKKYNYFGESNSFSMGIIQSFLVLRIKDSQNTKFRQLILDCFETYNEVGVLTGRAPGKPLLTCKKLWEGYEERRSYWESSYGKITDIYFTNYCRSSWIKNRYVHKHDLITYFGMLLLQFCIIRFLFYSHPDLNNTQKRLNETTVEEDIVRNTLDETIVKVVYLFTKHIEHNSQFVTDLQNILDELDIKSFANLMFLLKF
;
A
#
# COMPACT_ATOMS: atom_id res chain seq x y z
N HIS A 1 -8.88 -34.80 8.52
CA HIS A 1 -9.44 -34.44 9.84
C HIS A 1 -8.40 -33.84 10.80
N ALA A 2 -7.14 -34.28 10.78
CA ALA A 2 -6.09 -33.74 11.67
C ALA A 2 -5.65 -32.31 11.34
N SER A 3 -5.87 -31.86 10.10
CA SER A 3 -5.40 -30.56 9.57
C SER A 3 -6.44 -29.44 9.66
N VAL A 4 -7.65 -29.75 10.17
CA VAL A 4 -8.76 -28.80 10.28
C VAL A 4 -9.23 -28.76 11.72
N GLU A 5 -9.41 -27.58 12.25
CA GLU A 5 -9.97 -27.31 13.56
C GLU A 5 -11.34 -26.67 13.40
N HIS A 6 -12.38 -27.31 13.94
CA HIS A 6 -13.73 -26.75 13.90
C HIS A 6 -13.88 -25.72 15.01
N ASN A 7 -14.42 -24.56 14.69
CA ASN A 7 -14.79 -23.57 15.68
C ASN A 7 -15.97 -24.09 16.50
N LYS A 8 -15.84 -24.05 17.82
CA LYS A 8 -16.91 -24.50 18.74
C LYS A 8 -18.00 -23.46 18.95
N ASP A 9 -17.71 -22.19 18.65
CA ASP A 9 -18.67 -21.09 18.76
C ASP A 9 -19.42 -20.92 17.44
N PHE A 10 -20.60 -21.55 17.37
CA PHE A 10 -21.46 -21.58 16.18
C PHE A 10 -22.13 -20.25 15.82
N GLU A 11 -21.95 -19.18 16.60
CA GLU A 11 -22.59 -17.88 16.33
C GLU A 11 -22.00 -17.15 15.08
N ASN A 12 -20.84 -17.59 14.62
CA ASN A 12 -20.20 -16.98 13.44
C ASN A 12 -20.05 -18.02 12.31
N SER A 13 -21.09 -18.13 11.47
CA SER A 13 -21.13 -19.07 10.33
C SER A 13 -19.99 -18.86 9.30
N GLU A 14 -19.32 -17.72 9.34
CA GLU A 14 -18.22 -17.40 8.44
C GLU A 14 -16.90 -18.07 8.85
N GLN A 15 -16.77 -18.53 10.08
CA GLN A 15 -15.58 -19.18 10.61
C GLN A 15 -15.88 -20.60 11.12
N TYR A 16 -16.54 -21.40 10.31
CA TYR A 16 -16.89 -22.77 10.66
C TYR A 16 -15.68 -23.62 11.04
N ALA A 17 -14.55 -23.44 10.34
CA ALA A 17 -13.34 -24.20 10.59
C ALA A 17 -12.08 -23.41 10.19
N THR A 18 -10.99 -23.69 10.88
CA THR A 18 -9.68 -23.09 10.62
C THR A 18 -8.69 -24.18 10.19
N LEU A 19 -7.83 -23.87 9.22
CA LEU A 19 -6.72 -24.73 8.86
C LEU A 19 -5.62 -24.64 9.91
N LYS A 20 -5.17 -25.78 10.40
CA LYS A 20 -3.99 -25.84 11.27
C LYS A 20 -2.73 -25.54 10.49
N LEU A 21 -1.95 -24.61 10.98
CA LEU A 21 -0.61 -24.37 10.48
C LEU A 21 0.37 -25.32 11.16
N LEU A 22 1.41 -25.68 10.44
CA LEU A 22 2.57 -26.39 11.00
C LEU A 22 3.36 -25.47 11.95
N PRO A 23 4.22 -26.02 12.81
CA PRO A 23 5.03 -25.19 13.74
C PRO A 23 5.91 -24.13 13.04
N ASP A 24 6.26 -24.35 11.79
CA ASP A 24 6.99 -23.40 10.93
C ASP A 24 6.08 -22.36 10.24
N GLY A 25 4.78 -22.36 10.57
CA GLY A 25 3.77 -21.42 10.00
C GLY A 25 3.26 -21.80 8.62
N LYS A 26 3.66 -22.93 8.05
CA LYS A 26 3.16 -23.39 6.76
C LYS A 26 1.82 -24.07 6.89
N CYS A 27 1.04 -24.03 5.80
CA CYS A 27 -0.19 -24.79 5.68
C CYS A 27 0.13 -26.30 5.72
N SER A 28 -0.67 -27.07 6.47
CA SER A 28 -0.51 -28.55 6.57
C SER A 28 -0.71 -29.31 5.25
N PHE A 29 -1.29 -28.65 4.23
CA PHE A 29 -1.44 -29.18 2.88
C PHE A 29 -0.33 -28.73 1.91
N PHE A 30 0.67 -28.02 2.41
CA PHE A 30 1.78 -27.55 1.59
C PHE A 30 2.84 -28.66 1.44
N CYS A 31 3.11 -29.06 0.21
CA CYS A 31 4.06 -30.12 -0.11
C CYS A 31 5.49 -29.59 -0.26
N ASN A 32 6.47 -30.53 -0.25
CA ASN A 32 7.90 -30.19 -0.42
C ASN A 32 8.22 -29.65 -1.81
N ASP A 33 7.38 -29.95 -2.82
CA ASP A 33 7.48 -29.40 -4.18
C ASP A 33 6.92 -27.97 -4.32
N GLY A 34 6.48 -27.37 -3.20
CA GLY A 34 5.92 -26.01 -3.19
C GLY A 34 4.46 -25.89 -3.60
N LEU A 35 3.78 -27.01 -3.82
CA LEU A 35 2.38 -27.07 -4.25
C LEU A 35 1.44 -27.49 -3.10
N CYS A 36 0.15 -27.22 -3.28
CA CYS A 36 -0.89 -27.66 -2.36
C CYS A 36 -1.34 -29.07 -2.74
N SER A 37 -1.28 -30.05 -1.81
CA SER A 37 -1.73 -31.42 -2.04
C SER A 37 -3.22 -31.49 -2.42
N VAL A 38 -4.07 -30.70 -1.77
CA VAL A 38 -5.51 -30.65 -2.11
C VAL A 38 -5.72 -30.22 -3.57
N HIS A 39 -4.99 -29.21 -4.02
CA HIS A 39 -5.08 -28.76 -5.41
C HIS A 39 -4.52 -29.79 -6.40
N LYS A 40 -3.39 -30.41 -6.05
CA LYS A 40 -2.71 -31.40 -6.89
C LYS A 40 -3.52 -32.68 -7.05
N ASP A 41 -4.09 -33.16 -5.96
CA ASP A 41 -4.74 -34.49 -5.93
C ASP A 41 -6.22 -34.42 -6.31
N TYR A 42 -6.92 -33.33 -6.02
CA TYR A 42 -8.38 -33.19 -6.17
C TYR A 42 -8.81 -32.00 -7.05
N GLY A 43 -7.89 -31.15 -7.50
CA GLY A 43 -8.17 -30.01 -8.36
C GLY A 43 -8.70 -28.76 -7.65
N ALA A 44 -8.93 -27.72 -8.43
CA ALA A 44 -9.31 -26.39 -7.91
C ALA A 44 -10.71 -26.35 -7.28
N SER A 45 -11.62 -27.22 -7.73
CA SER A 45 -13.00 -27.25 -7.25
C SER A 45 -13.16 -27.64 -5.77
N ILE A 46 -12.18 -28.35 -5.21
CA ILE A 46 -12.18 -28.81 -3.82
C ILE A 46 -11.45 -27.83 -2.88
N LEU A 47 -10.76 -26.85 -3.42
CA LEU A 47 -10.05 -25.87 -2.59
C LEU A 47 -11.01 -25.12 -1.66
N PHE A 48 -10.50 -24.72 -0.50
CA PHE A 48 -11.22 -23.77 0.37
C PHE A 48 -11.47 -22.45 -0.36
N ASN A 49 -12.54 -21.74 -0.02
CA ASN A 49 -12.90 -20.51 -0.70
C ASN A 49 -11.76 -19.48 -0.68
N SER A 50 -11.12 -19.27 0.48
CA SER A 50 -9.96 -18.39 0.59
C SER A 50 -8.81 -18.77 -0.34
N CYS A 51 -8.53 -20.07 -0.48
CA CYS A 51 -7.48 -20.56 -1.38
C CYS A 51 -7.88 -20.48 -2.85
N ALA A 52 -9.16 -20.72 -3.18
CA ALA A 52 -9.66 -20.65 -4.55
C ALA A 52 -9.70 -19.20 -5.09
N PHE A 53 -10.03 -18.25 -4.24
CA PHE A 53 -10.10 -16.83 -4.64
C PHE A 53 -8.75 -16.12 -4.57
N TYR A 54 -7.87 -16.46 -3.61
CA TYR A 54 -6.56 -15.81 -3.54
C TYR A 54 -5.79 -15.94 -4.87
N PRO A 55 -5.20 -14.87 -5.39
CA PRO A 55 -5.05 -13.53 -4.80
C PRO A 55 -6.17 -12.53 -5.17
N ARG A 56 -7.30 -12.99 -5.68
CA ARG A 56 -8.42 -12.14 -6.12
C ARG A 56 -9.18 -11.57 -4.94
N ILE A 57 -9.64 -10.33 -5.09
CA ILE A 57 -10.51 -9.63 -4.15
C ILE A 57 -11.76 -9.21 -4.90
N ILE A 58 -12.91 -9.54 -4.37
CA ILE A 58 -14.20 -9.14 -4.95
C ILE A 58 -14.85 -8.14 -4.00
N ASN A 59 -15.16 -6.97 -4.52
CA ASN A 59 -15.94 -5.95 -3.84
C ASN A 59 -17.34 -5.91 -4.44
N VAL A 60 -18.36 -5.78 -3.60
CA VAL A 60 -19.74 -5.55 -4.01
C VAL A 60 -20.05 -4.08 -3.80
N ILE A 61 -20.40 -3.37 -4.87
CA ILE A 61 -20.74 -1.94 -4.85
C ILE A 61 -22.14 -1.79 -5.44
N GLY A 62 -23.11 -1.60 -4.57
CA GLY A 62 -24.51 -1.60 -4.99
C GLY A 62 -24.87 -2.94 -5.66
N LYS A 63 -25.18 -2.91 -6.96
CA LYS A 63 -25.55 -4.11 -7.74
C LYS A 63 -24.41 -4.65 -8.60
N ARG A 64 -23.20 -4.08 -8.54
CA ARG A 64 -22.07 -4.52 -9.35
C ARG A 64 -20.99 -5.19 -8.53
N PHE A 65 -20.26 -6.06 -9.19
CA PHE A 65 -19.06 -6.69 -8.65
C PHE A 65 -17.82 -6.02 -9.24
N GLU A 66 -16.85 -5.73 -8.40
CA GLU A 66 -15.53 -5.28 -8.82
C GLU A 66 -14.50 -6.33 -8.42
N LEU A 67 -13.78 -6.84 -9.41
CA LEU A 67 -12.68 -7.76 -9.22
C LEU A 67 -11.37 -6.99 -9.19
N SER A 68 -10.61 -7.20 -8.15
CA SER A 68 -9.23 -6.73 -8.01
C SER A 68 -8.34 -7.86 -7.49
N ALA A 69 -7.08 -7.57 -7.20
CA ALA A 69 -6.19 -8.55 -6.64
C ALA A 69 -5.30 -7.92 -5.56
N THR A 70 -4.84 -8.77 -4.62
CA THR A 70 -3.95 -8.31 -3.56
C THR A 70 -2.49 -8.32 -3.99
N LEU A 71 -1.78 -7.25 -3.67
CA LEU A 71 -0.33 -7.15 -3.88
C LEU A 71 0.48 -8.03 -2.91
N SER A 72 -0.17 -8.77 -2.00
CA SER A 72 0.48 -9.78 -1.16
C SER A 72 0.91 -11.04 -1.96
N CYS A 73 0.45 -11.17 -3.20
CA CYS A 73 0.95 -12.14 -4.15
C CYS A 73 2.08 -11.50 -4.98
N PRO A 74 3.30 -12.08 -5.00
CA PRO A 74 4.42 -11.48 -5.72
C PRO A 74 4.18 -11.36 -7.22
N GLU A 75 3.45 -12.31 -7.83
CA GLU A 75 3.12 -12.23 -9.25
C GLU A 75 2.11 -11.12 -9.55
N ILE A 76 1.09 -10.94 -8.71
CA ILE A 76 0.18 -9.79 -8.84
C ILE A 76 0.92 -8.47 -8.61
N ALA A 77 1.84 -8.42 -7.63
CA ALA A 77 2.67 -7.23 -7.43
C ALA A 77 3.50 -6.92 -8.69
N ARG A 78 4.11 -7.94 -9.32
CA ARG A 78 4.85 -7.80 -10.58
C ARG A 78 3.97 -7.24 -11.70
N GLN A 79 2.82 -7.86 -11.95
CA GLN A 79 1.90 -7.46 -13.02
C GLN A 79 1.31 -6.06 -12.79
N CYS A 80 1.02 -5.70 -11.54
CA CYS A 80 0.43 -4.40 -11.22
C CYS A 80 1.43 -3.25 -11.14
N LEU A 81 2.65 -3.50 -10.68
CA LEU A 81 3.59 -2.40 -10.40
C LEU A 81 4.42 -2.01 -11.63
N LEU A 82 4.78 -2.98 -12.48
CA LEU A 82 5.79 -2.81 -13.51
C LEU A 82 5.22 -2.38 -14.87
N VAL A 83 3.90 -2.42 -15.05
CA VAL A 83 3.22 -2.15 -16.33
C VAL A 83 2.43 -0.85 -16.23
N ASP A 84 2.58 0.05 -17.19
CA ASP A 84 2.04 1.42 -17.15
C ASP A 84 0.52 1.47 -16.97
N ASP A 85 -0.23 0.61 -17.66
CA ASP A 85 -1.69 0.57 -17.70
C ASP A 85 -2.30 -0.55 -16.85
N ALA A 86 -1.50 -1.18 -16.00
CA ALA A 86 -1.90 -2.34 -15.19
C ALA A 86 -3.12 -2.09 -14.27
N THR A 87 -3.45 -0.84 -14.02
CA THR A 87 -4.55 -0.43 -13.14
C THR A 87 -5.75 0.13 -13.89
N GLU A 88 -5.82 -0.10 -15.19
CA GLU A 88 -6.98 0.26 -16.00
C GLU A 88 -8.19 -0.63 -15.64
N LEU A 89 -9.37 0.00 -15.54
CA LEU A 89 -10.61 -0.71 -15.23
C LEU A 89 -11.26 -1.22 -16.50
N VAL A 90 -11.44 -2.53 -16.59
CA VAL A 90 -12.05 -3.20 -17.75
C VAL A 90 -13.31 -3.97 -17.35
N LYS A 91 -14.22 -4.15 -18.29
CA LYS A 91 -15.37 -5.03 -18.08
C LYS A 91 -14.93 -6.49 -18.22
N LEU A 92 -15.35 -7.32 -17.25
CA LEU A 92 -15.01 -8.73 -17.19
C LEU A 92 -16.26 -9.60 -17.25
N ASP A 93 -16.19 -10.77 -17.91
CA ASP A 93 -17.23 -11.77 -17.85
C ASP A 93 -17.10 -12.57 -16.53
N LEU A 94 -18.21 -12.68 -15.80
CA LEU A 94 -18.27 -13.43 -14.53
C LEU A 94 -17.91 -14.92 -14.66
N LYS A 95 -18.01 -15.50 -15.87
CA LYS A 95 -17.59 -16.89 -16.13
C LYS A 95 -16.10 -17.15 -15.90
N THR A 96 -15.30 -16.09 -15.83
CA THR A 96 -13.85 -16.20 -15.54
C THR A 96 -13.53 -16.41 -14.06
N LEU A 97 -14.51 -16.29 -13.18
CA LEU A 97 -14.31 -16.50 -11.76
C LEU A 97 -14.18 -17.98 -11.41
N PRO A 98 -13.36 -18.34 -10.43
CA PRO A 98 -13.13 -19.74 -10.04
C PRO A 98 -14.37 -20.42 -9.43
N ARG A 99 -15.34 -19.63 -8.96
CA ARG A 99 -16.62 -20.07 -8.39
C ARG A 99 -17.69 -19.00 -8.55
N GLU A 100 -18.96 -19.43 -8.46
CA GLU A 100 -20.09 -18.51 -8.42
C GLU A 100 -20.06 -17.63 -7.17
N ILE A 101 -20.29 -16.34 -7.35
CA ILE A 101 -20.29 -15.34 -6.26
C ILE A 101 -21.52 -15.51 -5.35
N SER A 102 -22.63 -15.99 -5.90
CA SER A 102 -23.94 -16.10 -5.22
C SER A 102 -23.94 -16.88 -3.91
N ASN A 103 -22.94 -17.75 -3.70
CA ASN A 103 -22.84 -18.61 -2.52
C ASN A 103 -21.78 -18.12 -1.49
N GLN A 104 -21.32 -16.88 -1.57
CA GLN A 104 -20.27 -16.36 -0.69
C GLN A 104 -20.85 -15.40 0.34
N PRO A 105 -20.91 -15.76 1.63
CA PRO A 105 -21.44 -14.88 2.69
C PRO A 105 -20.53 -13.67 3.00
N ALA A 106 -19.31 -13.64 2.46
CA ALA A 106 -18.31 -12.63 2.78
C ALA A 106 -18.45 -11.30 2.02
N TYR A 107 -19.39 -11.17 1.09
CA TYR A 107 -19.55 -9.94 0.30
C TYR A 107 -20.60 -9.03 0.93
N LEU A 108 -20.25 -8.40 2.02
CA LEU A 108 -21.10 -7.36 2.59
C LEU A 108 -21.15 -6.16 1.63
N PRO A 109 -22.36 -5.61 1.41
CA PRO A 109 -22.48 -4.37 0.66
C PRO A 109 -21.57 -3.30 1.26
N ILE A 110 -20.97 -2.51 0.40
CA ILE A 110 -20.19 -1.37 0.86
C ILE A 110 -21.20 -0.30 1.31
N ASP A 111 -21.15 0.08 2.57
CA ASP A 111 -21.91 1.21 3.12
C ASP A 111 -20.94 2.35 3.42
N GLY A 112 -21.28 3.55 3.02
CA GLY A 112 -20.47 4.73 3.30
C GLY A 112 -20.93 5.96 2.54
N PRO A 113 -20.53 7.16 2.97
CA PRO A 113 -21.04 8.41 2.40
C PRO A 113 -20.66 8.63 0.93
N TYR A 114 -19.65 7.93 0.45
CA TYR A 114 -19.15 8.10 -0.92
C TYR A 114 -19.59 7.00 -1.89
N ILE A 115 -20.42 6.04 -1.44
CA ILE A 115 -20.74 4.87 -2.25
C ILE A 115 -21.46 5.23 -3.53
N GLU A 116 -22.39 6.19 -3.46
CA GLU A 116 -23.14 6.67 -4.62
C GLU A 116 -22.23 7.39 -5.63
N TYR A 117 -21.08 7.89 -5.16
CA TYR A 117 -20.17 8.74 -5.94
C TYR A 117 -18.80 8.09 -6.18
N ILE A 118 -18.69 6.78 -5.92
CA ILE A 118 -17.40 6.08 -5.95
C ILE A 118 -16.70 6.22 -7.30
N ASP A 119 -17.43 6.18 -8.40
CA ASP A 119 -16.85 6.28 -9.73
C ASP A 119 -16.33 7.68 -10.02
N THR A 120 -17.08 8.70 -9.64
CA THR A 120 -16.68 10.10 -9.82
C THR A 120 -15.46 10.46 -8.97
N VAL A 121 -15.44 10.00 -7.71
CA VAL A 121 -14.27 10.19 -6.82
C VAL A 121 -13.06 9.46 -7.37
N ARG A 122 -13.21 8.19 -7.76
CA ARG A 122 -12.13 7.37 -8.33
C ARG A 122 -11.59 7.95 -9.63
N TYR A 123 -12.49 8.33 -10.53
CA TYR A 123 -12.11 8.97 -11.80
C TYR A 123 -11.27 10.22 -11.57
N THR A 124 -11.70 11.10 -10.67
CA THR A 124 -10.97 12.33 -10.34
C THR A 124 -9.59 12.01 -9.76
N VAL A 125 -9.50 11.10 -8.78
CA VAL A 125 -8.23 10.71 -8.17
C VAL A 125 -7.29 10.11 -9.21
N PHE A 126 -7.77 9.20 -10.07
CA PHE A 126 -6.94 8.59 -11.11
C PHE A 126 -6.45 9.60 -12.12
N LYS A 127 -7.28 10.56 -12.47
CA LYS A 127 -6.91 11.65 -13.38
C LYS A 127 -5.86 12.54 -12.76
N LEU A 128 -6.00 12.93 -11.49
CA LEU A 128 -4.97 13.68 -10.76
C LEU A 128 -3.64 12.90 -10.65
N LEU A 129 -3.70 11.57 -10.43
CA LEU A 129 -2.51 10.71 -10.44
C LEU A 129 -1.88 10.54 -11.83
N SER A 130 -2.56 10.89 -12.91
CA SER A 130 -2.05 10.78 -14.27
C SER A 130 -1.24 11.98 -14.75
N HIS A 131 -1.16 13.06 -13.99
CA HIS A 131 -0.41 14.27 -14.35
C HIS A 131 1.11 14.06 -14.25
N GLN A 132 1.70 13.29 -15.17
CA GLN A 132 3.12 12.88 -15.16
C GLN A 132 4.13 14.04 -15.22
N GLN A 133 3.69 15.26 -15.57
CA GLN A 133 4.54 16.47 -15.48
C GLN A 133 4.89 16.86 -14.04
N TYR A 134 4.19 16.29 -13.05
CA TYR A 134 4.48 16.45 -11.63
C TYR A 134 4.94 15.13 -11.04
N ASN A 135 5.87 15.15 -10.09
CA ASN A 135 6.25 13.94 -9.36
C ASN A 135 5.07 13.40 -8.53
N ILE A 136 5.17 12.13 -8.13
CA ILE A 136 4.08 11.43 -7.41
C ILE A 136 3.64 12.14 -6.12
N ASN A 137 4.55 12.78 -5.37
CA ASN A 137 4.20 13.48 -4.14
C ASN A 137 3.31 14.70 -4.41
N VAL A 138 3.60 15.45 -5.47
CA VAL A 138 2.77 16.60 -5.91
C VAL A 138 1.39 16.10 -6.37
N ARG A 139 1.34 15.01 -7.10
CA ARG A 139 0.05 14.41 -7.54
C ARG A 139 -0.77 13.90 -6.35
N LEU A 140 -0.14 13.29 -5.37
CA LEU A 140 -0.81 12.91 -4.12
C LEU A 140 -1.28 14.14 -3.32
N PHE A 141 -0.52 15.22 -3.34
CA PHE A 141 -0.98 16.47 -2.76
C PHE A 141 -2.25 17.01 -3.44
N PHE A 142 -2.35 16.93 -4.76
CA PHE A 142 -3.58 17.30 -5.47
C PHE A 142 -4.77 16.42 -5.06
N CYS A 143 -4.55 15.12 -4.91
CA CYS A 143 -5.57 14.18 -4.43
C CYS A 143 -6.02 14.50 -3.00
N VAL A 144 -5.08 14.79 -2.08
CA VAL A 144 -5.39 15.21 -0.70
C VAL A 144 -6.14 16.54 -0.68
N TYR A 145 -5.74 17.49 -1.50
CA TYR A 145 -6.46 18.75 -1.62
C TYR A 145 -7.89 18.54 -2.12
N PHE A 146 -8.10 17.68 -3.12
CA PHE A 146 -9.44 17.28 -3.56
C PHE A 146 -10.24 16.65 -2.41
N ALA A 147 -9.67 15.68 -1.70
CA ALA A 147 -10.32 15.05 -0.55
C ALA A 147 -10.71 16.06 0.53
N TYR A 148 -9.84 17.01 0.85
CA TYR A 148 -10.12 18.07 1.80
C TYR A 148 -11.28 18.96 1.35
N ARG A 149 -11.33 19.30 0.07
CA ARG A 149 -12.39 20.12 -0.51
C ARG A 149 -13.74 19.41 -0.41
N ILE A 150 -13.82 18.14 -0.83
CA ILE A 150 -15.10 17.42 -0.83
C ILE A 150 -15.54 16.99 0.58
N SER A 151 -14.62 16.67 1.48
CA SER A 151 -14.95 16.32 2.87
C SER A 151 -15.67 17.46 3.57
N SER A 152 -15.34 18.71 3.26
CA SER A 152 -16.03 19.85 3.82
C SER A 152 -17.52 19.92 3.46
N PHE A 153 -17.93 19.29 2.35
CA PHE A 153 -19.33 19.23 1.93
C PHE A 153 -20.10 18.15 2.70
N PHE A 154 -19.47 17.01 2.98
CA PHE A 154 -20.10 15.92 3.73
C PHE A 154 -20.29 16.23 5.22
N TYR A 155 -19.31 16.87 5.85
CA TYR A 155 -19.37 17.17 7.29
C TYR A 155 -20.28 18.34 7.67
N LYS A 156 -20.57 19.24 6.72
CA LYS A 156 -21.41 20.44 7.01
C LYS A 156 -22.90 20.18 6.91
N ASN A 157 -23.37 18.94 6.82
CA ASN A 157 -24.78 18.58 6.64
C ASN A 157 -25.49 19.47 5.58
N THR A 158 -24.77 19.83 4.51
CA THR A 158 -25.35 20.65 3.48
C THR A 158 -26.27 19.77 2.64
N THR A 159 -27.56 20.02 2.72
CA THR A 159 -28.62 19.42 1.92
C THR A 159 -28.41 19.55 0.38
N ASN A 160 -27.32 20.16 -0.04
CA ASN A 160 -26.98 20.49 -1.41
C ASN A 160 -25.76 19.70 -1.96
N PHE A 161 -25.42 18.55 -1.38
CA PHE A 161 -24.39 17.72 -1.99
C PHE A 161 -25.00 16.94 -3.17
N SER A 162 -24.39 17.07 -4.34
CA SER A 162 -24.80 16.36 -5.55
C SER A 162 -23.56 15.86 -6.30
N GLU A 163 -23.75 14.82 -7.11
CA GLU A 163 -22.70 14.32 -8.01
C GLU A 163 -22.15 15.40 -8.93
N GLU A 164 -23.04 16.27 -9.42
CA GLU A 164 -22.66 17.40 -10.29
C GLU A 164 -21.65 18.34 -9.61
N ARG A 165 -21.87 18.65 -8.33
CA ARG A 165 -20.94 19.48 -7.56
C ARG A 165 -19.59 18.80 -7.34
N LEU A 166 -19.59 17.49 -7.16
CA LEU A 166 -18.39 16.68 -7.04
C LEU A 166 -17.59 16.68 -8.35
N ILE A 167 -18.26 16.51 -9.48
CA ILE A 167 -17.66 16.62 -10.80
C ILE A 167 -17.08 18.02 -11.02
N GLN A 168 -17.80 19.07 -10.65
CA GLN A 168 -17.32 20.45 -10.78
C GLN A 168 -16.07 20.72 -9.93
N GLU A 169 -15.97 20.20 -8.71
CA GLU A 169 -14.74 20.32 -7.89
C GLU A 169 -13.58 19.55 -8.51
N GLY A 170 -13.83 18.36 -9.07
CA GLY A 170 -12.80 17.61 -9.81
C GLY A 170 -12.29 18.39 -11.03
N LEU A 171 -13.19 18.88 -11.87
CA LEU A 171 -12.84 19.69 -13.05
C LEU A 171 -12.12 20.99 -12.68
N ARG A 172 -12.51 21.64 -11.59
CA ARG A 172 -11.87 22.84 -11.10
C ARG A 172 -10.40 22.63 -10.72
N ILE A 173 -10.10 21.52 -10.04
CA ILE A 173 -8.71 21.23 -9.64
C ILE A 173 -7.82 20.99 -10.87
N GLU A 174 -8.37 20.46 -11.92
CA GLU A 174 -7.65 20.20 -13.18
C GLU A 174 -7.38 21.45 -14.04
N ILE A 175 -7.91 22.60 -13.68
CA ILE A 175 -7.58 23.84 -14.36
C ILE A 175 -6.06 24.12 -14.22
N PRO A 176 -5.32 24.27 -15.34
CA PRO A 176 -3.86 24.40 -15.30
C PRO A 176 -3.35 25.50 -14.39
N THR A 177 -4.06 26.63 -14.32
CA THR A 177 -3.70 27.74 -13.42
C THR A 177 -3.79 27.33 -11.97
N LEU A 178 -4.83 26.58 -11.58
CA LEU A 178 -4.99 26.09 -10.21
C LEU A 178 -3.98 24.99 -9.87
N LEU A 179 -3.69 24.06 -10.78
CA LEU A 179 -2.63 23.07 -10.59
C LEU A 179 -1.27 23.74 -10.35
N ASN A 180 -0.95 24.78 -11.13
CA ASN A 180 0.27 25.54 -10.94
C ASN A 180 0.30 26.31 -9.60
N GLU A 181 -0.80 26.89 -9.17
CA GLU A 181 -0.91 27.51 -7.85
C GLU A 181 -0.75 26.51 -6.71
N LEU A 182 -1.39 25.34 -6.84
CA LEU A 182 -1.26 24.25 -5.87
C LEU A 182 0.17 23.70 -5.82
N HIS A 183 0.83 23.58 -6.96
CA HIS A 183 2.25 23.18 -7.01
C HIS A 183 3.15 24.21 -6.33
N LYS A 184 2.92 25.51 -6.56
CA LYS A 184 3.64 26.58 -5.82
C LYS A 184 3.40 26.48 -4.31
N LYS A 185 2.16 26.24 -3.88
CA LYS A 185 1.83 26.02 -2.46
C LYS A 185 2.54 24.80 -1.90
N TYR A 186 2.54 23.68 -2.63
CA TYR A 186 3.29 22.50 -2.23
C TYR A 186 4.78 22.81 -2.02
N ASN A 187 5.41 23.55 -2.95
CA ASN A 187 6.82 23.91 -2.84
C ASN A 187 7.11 24.89 -1.70
N TYR A 188 6.14 25.72 -1.33
CA TYR A 188 6.27 26.65 -0.21
C TYR A 188 6.34 25.96 1.15
N PHE A 189 5.66 24.83 1.33
CA PHE A 189 5.85 24.00 2.51
C PHE A 189 7.29 23.48 2.50
N GLY A 190 8.00 23.71 3.60
CA GLY A 190 9.39 23.27 3.77
C GLY A 190 9.58 21.78 3.45
N GLU A 191 10.82 21.39 3.25
CA GLU A 191 11.15 19.99 3.03
C GLU A 191 10.78 19.15 4.26
N SER A 192 10.46 17.88 4.03
CA SER A 192 10.32 16.91 5.10
C SER A 192 11.61 16.86 5.89
N ASN A 193 11.46 16.68 7.17
CA ASN A 193 12.58 16.69 8.09
C ASN A 193 12.66 15.36 8.86
N SER A 194 13.54 15.31 9.82
CA SER A 194 13.69 14.19 10.75
C SER A 194 12.40 13.75 11.46
N PHE A 195 11.35 14.58 11.48
CA PHE A 195 10.07 14.25 12.11
C PHE A 195 9.34 13.13 11.36
N SER A 196 9.19 13.27 10.04
CA SER A 196 8.56 12.21 9.21
C SER A 196 9.34 10.91 9.28
N MET A 197 10.67 10.99 9.27
CA MET A 197 11.52 9.83 9.45
C MET A 197 11.32 9.19 10.83
N GLY A 198 11.11 9.99 11.88
CA GLY A 198 10.81 9.51 13.23
C GLY A 198 9.52 8.67 13.28
N ILE A 199 8.48 9.10 12.57
CA ILE A 199 7.21 8.36 12.46
C ILE A 199 7.46 7.00 11.79
N ILE A 200 8.12 7.00 10.63
CA ILE A 200 8.41 5.78 9.87
C ILE A 200 9.29 4.82 10.68
N GLN A 201 10.34 5.34 11.32
CA GLN A 201 11.25 4.55 12.16
C GLN A 201 10.50 3.92 13.33
N SER A 202 9.72 4.70 14.07
CA SER A 202 8.94 4.21 15.22
C SER A 202 8.00 3.08 14.82
N PHE A 203 7.29 3.26 13.71
CA PHE A 203 6.41 2.24 13.16
C PHE A 203 7.15 0.95 12.79
N LEU A 204 8.27 1.04 12.07
CA LEU A 204 9.06 -0.12 11.66
C LEU A 204 9.69 -0.85 12.86
N VAL A 205 10.13 -0.11 13.89
CA VAL A 205 10.65 -0.69 15.15
C VAL A 205 9.56 -1.49 15.88
N LEU A 206 8.34 -0.98 15.98
CA LEU A 206 7.22 -1.72 16.54
C LEU A 206 7.00 -3.04 15.79
N ARG A 207 7.07 -3.01 14.45
CA ARG A 207 6.88 -4.22 13.62
C ARG A 207 7.99 -5.26 13.80
N ILE A 208 9.22 -4.84 14.07
CA ILE A 208 10.33 -5.77 14.38
C ILE A 208 10.04 -6.53 15.67
N LYS A 209 9.45 -5.88 16.67
CA LYS A 209 9.15 -6.50 17.97
C LYS A 209 7.99 -7.49 17.89
N ASP A 210 6.93 -7.14 17.16
CA ASP A 210 5.66 -7.88 17.19
C ASP A 210 5.47 -8.84 16.02
N SER A 211 6.33 -8.76 14.98
CA SER A 211 6.11 -9.51 13.75
C SER A 211 6.46 -10.99 13.89
N GLN A 212 5.45 -11.84 13.73
CA GLN A 212 5.64 -13.27 13.48
C GLN A 212 6.13 -13.55 12.04
N ASN A 213 6.00 -12.57 11.13
CA ASN A 213 6.49 -12.68 9.75
C ASN A 213 7.99 -12.42 9.72
N THR A 214 8.77 -13.50 9.79
CA THR A 214 10.22 -13.46 9.79
C THR A 214 10.83 -12.80 8.56
N LYS A 215 10.20 -12.95 7.37
CA LYS A 215 10.69 -12.36 6.12
C LYS A 215 10.53 -10.84 6.08
N PHE A 216 9.39 -10.32 6.54
CA PHE A 216 9.19 -8.87 6.60
C PHE A 216 10.07 -8.23 7.68
N ARG A 217 10.19 -8.89 8.84
CA ARG A 217 11.13 -8.47 9.89
C ARG A 217 12.56 -8.41 9.35
N GLN A 218 13.00 -9.43 8.62
CA GLN A 218 14.34 -9.46 8.03
C GLN A 218 14.53 -8.34 7.01
N LEU A 219 13.55 -8.08 6.13
CA LEU A 219 13.59 -6.96 5.20
C LEU A 219 13.81 -5.62 5.91
N ILE A 220 13.10 -5.37 7.03
CA ILE A 220 13.29 -4.14 7.79
C ILE A 220 14.72 -4.08 8.36
N LEU A 221 15.19 -5.16 8.97
CA LEU A 221 16.53 -5.23 9.55
C LEU A 221 17.61 -4.98 8.49
N ASP A 222 17.51 -5.63 7.34
CA ASP A 222 18.44 -5.48 6.21
C ASP A 222 18.47 -4.03 5.71
N CYS A 223 17.31 -3.36 5.61
CA CYS A 223 17.25 -1.95 5.22
C CYS A 223 17.98 -1.03 6.23
N PHE A 224 17.76 -1.24 7.52
CA PHE A 224 18.46 -0.46 8.55
C PHE A 224 19.95 -0.76 8.63
N GLU A 225 20.37 -1.99 8.35
CA GLU A 225 21.79 -2.38 8.32
C GLU A 225 22.57 -1.60 7.26
N THR A 226 21.93 -1.24 6.16
CA THR A 226 22.56 -0.40 5.12
C THR A 226 23.01 0.99 5.63
N TYR A 227 22.50 1.39 6.80
CA TYR A 227 22.90 2.61 7.52
C TYR A 227 23.78 2.31 8.75
N ASN A 228 24.28 1.09 8.91
CA ASN A 228 25.08 0.61 10.05
C ASN A 228 24.34 0.64 11.43
N GLU A 229 23.03 0.43 11.43
CA GLU A 229 22.19 0.71 12.62
C GLU A 229 21.43 -0.49 13.21
N VAL A 230 21.59 -1.70 12.68
CA VAL A 230 20.85 -2.90 13.17
C VAL A 230 21.15 -3.20 14.64
N GLY A 231 22.37 -2.96 15.09
CA GLY A 231 22.76 -3.25 16.47
C GLY A 231 21.93 -2.54 17.52
N VAL A 232 21.38 -1.37 17.18
CA VAL A 232 20.56 -0.54 18.05
C VAL A 232 19.10 -0.99 18.07
N LEU A 233 18.55 -1.37 16.91
CA LEU A 233 17.16 -1.81 16.80
C LEU A 233 16.90 -3.14 17.53
N THR A 234 17.89 -4.00 17.58
CA THR A 234 17.78 -5.34 18.20
C THR A 234 18.21 -5.39 19.66
N GLY A 235 18.69 -4.29 20.24
CA GLY A 235 19.24 -4.25 21.59
C GLY A 235 20.56 -5.05 21.76
N ARG A 236 21.20 -5.46 20.64
CA ARG A 236 22.40 -6.30 20.65
C ARG A 236 23.72 -5.52 20.77
N ALA A 237 23.67 -4.21 20.68
CA ALA A 237 24.84 -3.35 20.84
C ALA A 237 24.58 -2.29 21.93
N PRO A 238 24.76 -2.65 23.23
CA PRO A 238 24.65 -1.66 24.27
C PRO A 238 25.75 -0.60 24.08
N GLY A 239 25.34 0.67 24.06
CA GLY A 239 26.28 1.81 24.01
C GLY A 239 26.44 2.51 22.66
N LYS A 240 25.85 2.01 21.58
CA LYS A 240 25.74 2.81 20.35
C LYS A 240 24.46 3.64 20.38
N PRO A 241 24.54 4.98 20.20
CA PRO A 241 23.33 5.80 20.11
C PRO A 241 22.50 5.40 18.88
N LEU A 242 21.17 5.37 19.04
CA LEU A 242 20.26 5.37 17.91
C LEU A 242 20.71 6.45 16.93
N LEU A 243 20.78 6.13 15.64
CA LEU A 243 20.86 7.17 14.63
C LEU A 243 19.76 8.18 14.96
N THR A 244 20.17 9.40 15.15
CA THR A 244 19.17 10.47 15.25
C THR A 244 18.34 10.38 13.98
N CYS A 245 17.03 10.54 14.08
CA CYS A 245 16.14 10.56 12.91
C CYS A 245 16.67 11.46 11.80
N LYS A 246 17.46 12.48 12.18
CA LYS A 246 18.14 13.39 11.26
C LYS A 246 19.17 12.67 10.37
N LYS A 247 20.07 11.89 10.94
CA LYS A 247 21.09 11.14 10.15
C LYS A 247 20.49 10.08 9.27
N LEU A 248 19.45 9.39 9.77
CA LEU A 248 18.72 8.42 8.98
C LEU A 248 18.01 9.10 7.80
N TRP A 249 17.44 10.28 8.04
CA TRP A 249 16.83 11.10 7.00
C TRP A 249 17.86 11.52 5.94
N GLU A 250 18.99 12.06 6.36
CA GLU A 250 20.06 12.50 5.45
C GLU A 250 20.53 11.35 4.53
N GLY A 251 20.78 10.18 5.10
CA GLY A 251 21.20 9.02 4.30
C GLY A 251 20.11 8.46 3.38
N TYR A 252 18.83 8.49 3.81
CA TYR A 252 17.71 8.12 2.98
C TYR A 252 17.49 9.12 1.83
N GLU A 253 17.56 10.42 2.12
CA GLU A 253 17.36 11.49 1.14
C GLU A 253 18.42 11.46 0.06
N GLU A 254 19.68 11.22 0.41
CA GLU A 254 20.78 11.05 -0.55
C GLU A 254 20.48 9.91 -1.54
N ARG A 255 20.09 8.73 -1.03
CA ARG A 255 19.77 7.58 -1.87
C ARG A 255 18.53 7.81 -2.73
N ARG A 256 17.47 8.34 -2.13
CA ARG A 256 16.25 8.69 -2.85
C ARG A 256 16.55 9.63 -4.01
N SER A 257 17.26 10.72 -3.74
CA SER A 257 17.61 11.71 -4.75
C SER A 257 18.46 11.13 -5.88
N TYR A 258 19.41 10.26 -5.56
CA TYR A 258 20.20 9.53 -6.56
C TYR A 258 19.30 8.71 -7.50
N TRP A 259 18.46 7.85 -6.96
CA TRP A 259 17.60 6.97 -7.74
C TRP A 259 16.52 7.72 -8.51
N GLU A 260 15.92 8.74 -7.91
CA GLU A 260 14.90 9.56 -8.58
C GLU A 260 15.48 10.44 -9.69
N SER A 261 16.69 10.94 -9.55
CA SER A 261 17.34 11.71 -10.62
C SER A 261 17.68 10.84 -11.84
N SER A 262 18.12 9.61 -11.62
CA SER A 262 18.56 8.71 -12.67
C SER A 262 17.44 7.84 -13.25
N TYR A 263 16.51 7.37 -12.40
CA TYR A 263 15.47 6.38 -12.74
C TYR A 263 14.06 6.83 -12.32
N GLY A 264 13.85 8.13 -12.14
CA GLY A 264 12.61 8.71 -11.63
C GLY A 264 11.38 8.35 -12.45
N LYS A 265 11.48 8.22 -13.77
CA LYS A 265 10.35 7.80 -14.62
C LYS A 265 9.88 6.38 -14.30
N ILE A 266 10.83 5.48 -14.03
CA ILE A 266 10.55 4.07 -13.71
C ILE A 266 9.92 3.96 -12.32
N THR A 267 10.54 4.57 -11.34
CA THR A 267 10.05 4.54 -9.95
C THR A 267 8.70 5.25 -9.81
N ASP A 268 8.42 6.25 -10.64
CA ASP A 268 7.15 6.94 -10.70
C ASP A 268 6.00 6.01 -11.15
N ILE A 269 6.25 5.13 -12.12
CA ILE A 269 5.29 4.10 -12.54
C ILE A 269 4.96 3.18 -11.36
N TYR A 270 5.97 2.65 -10.65
CA TYR A 270 5.76 1.76 -9.52
C TYR A 270 4.88 2.38 -8.44
N PHE A 271 5.21 3.59 -8.04
CA PHE A 271 4.50 4.28 -6.98
C PHE A 271 3.10 4.75 -7.40
N THR A 272 2.92 5.16 -8.64
CA THR A 272 1.60 5.49 -9.19
C THR A 272 0.70 4.26 -9.22
N ASN A 273 1.21 3.14 -9.70
CA ASN A 273 0.48 1.89 -9.76
C ASN A 273 0.16 1.33 -8.37
N TYR A 274 1.08 1.46 -7.40
CA TYR A 274 0.81 1.12 -6.02
C TYR A 274 -0.38 1.92 -5.47
N CYS A 275 -0.37 3.24 -5.64
CA CYS A 275 -1.44 4.11 -5.17
C CYS A 275 -2.79 3.77 -5.84
N ARG A 276 -2.81 3.57 -7.15
CA ARG A 276 -4.01 3.19 -7.90
C ARG A 276 -4.54 1.81 -7.49
N SER A 277 -3.66 0.80 -7.39
CA SER A 277 -4.03 -0.55 -6.94
C SER A 277 -4.62 -0.52 -5.54
N SER A 278 -4.02 0.25 -4.62
CA SER A 278 -4.53 0.44 -3.26
C SER A 278 -5.91 1.10 -3.28
N TRP A 279 -6.14 2.06 -4.17
CA TRP A 279 -7.42 2.73 -4.32
C TRP A 279 -8.51 1.81 -4.87
N ILE A 280 -8.20 0.91 -5.80
CA ILE A 280 -9.16 -0.06 -6.35
C ILE A 280 -9.50 -1.13 -5.31
N LYS A 281 -8.49 -1.66 -4.63
CA LYS A 281 -8.61 -2.78 -3.71
C LYS A 281 -9.26 -2.39 -2.40
N ASN A 282 -8.81 -1.27 -1.82
CA ASN A 282 -9.23 -0.86 -0.50
C ASN A 282 -10.61 -0.22 -0.54
N ARG A 283 -11.43 -0.65 0.38
CA ARG A 283 -12.78 -0.15 0.58
C ARG A 283 -12.74 1.21 1.29
N TYR A 284 -12.09 2.22 0.67
CA TYR A 284 -11.95 3.57 1.24
C TYR A 284 -13.28 4.22 1.62
N VAL A 285 -14.36 3.72 1.05
CA VAL A 285 -15.71 4.25 1.26
C VAL A 285 -16.40 3.75 2.53
N HIS A 286 -15.84 2.75 3.22
CA HIS A 286 -16.59 2.04 4.27
C HIS A 286 -16.65 2.72 5.64
N LYS A 287 -15.54 3.19 6.15
CA LYS A 287 -15.45 3.56 7.57
C LYS A 287 -14.74 4.87 7.85
N HIS A 288 -14.03 5.41 6.86
CA HIS A 288 -13.19 6.58 7.05
C HIS A 288 -13.57 7.66 6.07
N ASP A 289 -13.45 8.90 6.49
CA ASP A 289 -13.50 10.00 5.54
C ASP A 289 -12.30 9.91 4.57
N LEU A 290 -12.40 10.60 3.44
CA LEU A 290 -11.36 10.55 2.41
C LEU A 290 -10.01 11.09 2.91
N ILE A 291 -10.00 12.02 3.86
CA ILE A 291 -8.77 12.56 4.43
C ILE A 291 -8.06 11.49 5.25
N THR A 292 -8.79 10.79 6.12
CA THR A 292 -8.26 9.66 6.89
C THR A 292 -7.76 8.55 5.96
N TYR A 293 -8.52 8.25 4.88
CA TYR A 293 -8.07 7.28 3.88
C TYR A 293 -6.74 7.69 3.23
N PHE A 294 -6.61 8.94 2.80
CA PHE A 294 -5.35 9.43 2.22
C PHE A 294 -4.22 9.44 3.24
N GLY A 295 -4.49 9.75 4.50
CA GLY A 295 -3.51 9.64 5.56
C GLY A 295 -2.95 8.22 5.69
N MET A 296 -3.83 7.22 5.71
CA MET A 296 -3.44 5.80 5.71
C MET A 296 -2.63 5.43 4.47
N LEU A 297 -3.07 5.84 3.28
CA LEU A 297 -2.36 5.58 2.03
C LEU A 297 -0.98 6.24 2.00
N LEU A 298 -0.88 7.49 2.43
CA LEU A 298 0.38 8.23 2.47
C LEU A 298 1.38 7.59 3.43
N LEU A 299 0.93 7.19 4.62
CA LEU A 299 1.81 6.54 5.58
C LEU A 299 2.35 5.21 5.03
N GLN A 300 1.49 4.39 4.44
CA GLN A 300 1.89 3.14 3.78
C GLN A 300 2.85 3.41 2.61
N PHE A 301 2.56 4.40 1.79
CA PHE A 301 3.41 4.83 0.69
C PHE A 301 4.81 5.26 1.18
N CYS A 302 4.89 6.07 2.23
CA CYS A 302 6.16 6.49 2.82
C CYS A 302 6.97 5.30 3.35
N ILE A 303 6.33 4.34 4.01
CA ILE A 303 6.99 3.12 4.51
C ILE A 303 7.56 2.30 3.34
N ILE A 304 6.76 2.06 2.29
CA ILE A 304 7.21 1.32 1.11
C ILE A 304 8.38 2.05 0.44
N ARG A 305 8.28 3.37 0.28
CA ARG A 305 9.31 4.19 -0.34
C ARG A 305 10.61 4.16 0.46
N PHE A 306 10.53 4.23 1.79
CA PHE A 306 11.68 4.07 2.67
C PHE A 306 12.33 2.69 2.49
N LEU A 307 11.55 1.61 2.58
CA LEU A 307 12.07 0.24 2.43
C LEU A 307 12.67 0.00 1.04
N PHE A 308 12.09 0.58 0.01
CA PHE A 308 12.58 0.47 -1.36
C PHE A 308 13.96 1.13 -1.52
N TYR A 309 14.07 2.43 -1.25
CA TYR A 309 15.34 3.15 -1.42
C TYR A 309 16.41 2.76 -0.39
N SER A 310 16.02 2.13 0.72
CA SER A 310 16.93 1.59 1.72
C SER A 310 17.31 0.13 1.49
N HIS A 311 16.78 -0.52 0.45
CA HIS A 311 17.01 -1.94 0.21
C HIS A 311 18.50 -2.22 -0.10
N PRO A 312 19.09 -3.32 0.49
CA PRO A 312 20.50 -3.66 0.26
C PRO A 312 20.86 -3.81 -1.22
N ASP A 313 19.98 -4.39 -2.04
CA ASP A 313 20.26 -4.61 -3.46
C ASP A 313 20.43 -3.28 -4.21
N LEU A 314 19.59 -2.27 -3.92
CA LEU A 314 19.73 -0.93 -4.49
C LEU A 314 21.00 -0.24 -3.99
N ASN A 315 21.30 -0.35 -2.69
CA ASN A 315 22.52 0.23 -2.13
C ASN A 315 23.79 -0.38 -2.74
N ASN A 316 23.83 -1.69 -2.94
CA ASN A 316 24.97 -2.38 -3.55
C ASN A 316 25.09 -2.01 -5.04
N THR A 317 23.96 -1.92 -5.75
CA THR A 317 23.96 -1.53 -7.18
C THR A 317 24.41 -0.08 -7.34
N GLN A 318 23.98 0.84 -6.48
CA GLN A 318 24.44 2.23 -6.47
C GLN A 318 25.96 2.33 -6.23
N LYS A 319 26.51 1.56 -5.29
CA LYS A 319 27.98 1.52 -5.06
C LYS A 319 28.70 1.05 -6.31
N ARG A 320 28.20 -0.02 -6.95
CA ARG A 320 28.81 -0.52 -8.20
C ARG A 320 28.74 0.50 -9.33
N LEU A 321 27.62 1.21 -9.49
CA LEU A 321 27.47 2.27 -10.49
C LEU A 321 28.43 3.44 -10.27
N ASN A 322 28.82 3.72 -9.03
CA ASN A 322 29.82 4.73 -8.70
C ASN A 322 31.26 4.29 -9.01
N GLU A 323 31.52 2.98 -9.09
CA GLU A 323 32.86 2.42 -9.31
C GLU A 323 33.05 1.93 -10.74
N THR A 324 32.02 1.41 -11.37
CA THR A 324 32.07 0.77 -12.70
C THR A 324 30.77 1.00 -13.48
N THR A 325 30.86 0.77 -14.81
CA THR A 325 29.66 0.73 -15.66
C THR A 325 28.88 -0.56 -15.37
N VAL A 326 27.60 -0.44 -15.07
CA VAL A 326 26.67 -1.57 -14.91
C VAL A 326 25.67 -1.53 -16.07
N GLU A 327 25.38 -2.70 -16.66
CA GLU A 327 24.40 -2.79 -17.74
C GLU A 327 23.02 -2.31 -17.29
N GLU A 328 22.35 -1.54 -18.14
CA GLU A 328 21.03 -0.94 -17.84
C GLU A 328 19.98 -2.00 -17.46
N ASP A 329 19.99 -3.14 -18.14
CA ASP A 329 19.06 -4.26 -17.86
C ASP A 329 19.26 -4.85 -16.46
N ILE A 330 20.49 -4.88 -15.94
CA ILE A 330 20.78 -5.33 -14.57
C ILE A 330 20.21 -4.34 -13.57
N VAL A 331 20.40 -3.05 -13.82
CA VAL A 331 19.85 -1.99 -12.95
C VAL A 331 18.33 -2.03 -12.96
N ARG A 332 17.73 -2.13 -14.14
CA ARG A 332 16.29 -2.21 -14.32
C ARG A 332 15.71 -3.43 -13.58
N ASN A 333 16.29 -4.60 -13.77
CA ASN A 333 15.85 -5.81 -13.09
C ASN A 333 15.99 -5.70 -11.57
N THR A 334 17.06 -5.04 -11.07
CA THR A 334 17.22 -4.80 -9.63
C THR A 334 16.11 -3.91 -9.07
N LEU A 335 15.75 -2.84 -9.79
CA LEU A 335 14.64 -1.96 -9.39
C LEU A 335 13.31 -2.73 -9.38
N ASP A 336 13.02 -3.47 -10.45
CA ASP A 336 11.78 -4.23 -10.61
C ASP A 336 11.62 -5.29 -9.51
N GLU A 337 12.63 -6.13 -9.27
CA GLU A 337 12.58 -7.17 -8.25
C GLU A 337 12.51 -6.59 -6.84
N THR A 338 13.20 -5.48 -6.59
CA THR A 338 13.20 -4.83 -5.28
C THR A 338 11.82 -4.27 -4.95
N ILE A 339 11.18 -3.54 -5.88
CA ILE A 339 9.85 -2.97 -5.59
C ILE A 339 8.80 -4.07 -5.41
N VAL A 340 8.84 -5.11 -6.23
CA VAL A 340 7.95 -6.27 -6.08
C VAL A 340 8.15 -6.92 -4.71
N LYS A 341 9.39 -7.18 -4.30
CA LYS A 341 9.72 -7.80 -3.00
C LYS A 341 9.24 -6.95 -1.83
N VAL A 342 9.51 -5.66 -1.84
CA VAL A 342 9.10 -4.73 -0.78
C VAL A 342 7.59 -4.68 -0.67
N VAL A 343 6.89 -4.47 -1.79
CA VAL A 343 5.44 -4.29 -1.79
C VAL A 343 4.72 -5.57 -1.38
N TYR A 344 5.10 -6.74 -1.92
CA TYR A 344 4.38 -7.97 -1.54
C TYR A 344 4.60 -8.36 -0.08
N LEU A 345 5.82 -8.20 0.45
CA LEU A 345 6.10 -8.49 1.86
C LEU A 345 5.35 -7.54 2.79
N PHE A 346 5.37 -6.25 2.47
CA PHE A 346 4.64 -5.25 3.23
C PHE A 346 3.12 -5.51 3.20
N THR A 347 2.55 -5.72 2.02
CA THR A 347 1.11 -5.96 1.85
C THR A 347 0.68 -7.25 2.54
N LYS A 348 1.46 -8.31 2.42
CA LYS A 348 1.20 -9.58 3.11
C LYS A 348 1.18 -9.42 4.63
N HIS A 349 2.06 -8.57 5.17
CA HIS A 349 2.10 -8.28 6.59
C HIS A 349 0.88 -7.48 7.06
N ILE A 350 0.46 -6.48 6.27
CA ILE A 350 -0.70 -5.63 6.60
C ILE A 350 -2.01 -6.40 6.56
N GLU A 351 -2.27 -7.13 5.47
CA GLU A 351 -3.58 -7.74 5.20
C GLU A 351 -3.95 -8.83 6.20
N HIS A 352 -2.97 -9.42 6.83
CA HIS A 352 -3.18 -10.49 7.82
C HIS A 352 -2.99 -10.03 9.27
N ASN A 353 -2.92 -8.73 9.52
CA ASN A 353 -2.66 -8.18 10.84
C ASN A 353 -3.59 -6.99 11.14
N SER A 354 -4.74 -7.28 11.78
CA SER A 354 -5.70 -6.24 12.19
C SER A 354 -5.08 -5.22 13.16
N GLN A 355 -4.16 -5.66 14.02
CA GLN A 355 -3.44 -4.78 14.94
C GLN A 355 -2.63 -3.73 14.19
N PHE A 356 -2.04 -4.09 13.04
CA PHE A 356 -1.33 -3.15 12.20
C PHE A 356 -2.20 -1.97 11.75
N VAL A 357 -3.42 -2.28 11.28
CA VAL A 357 -4.36 -1.23 10.84
C VAL A 357 -4.72 -0.31 12.02
N THR A 358 -4.93 -0.90 13.20
CA THR A 358 -5.21 -0.16 14.43
C THR A 358 -4.02 0.72 14.83
N ASP A 359 -2.81 0.20 14.79
CA ASP A 359 -1.60 0.98 15.12
C ASP A 359 -1.36 2.14 14.16
N LEU A 360 -1.60 1.92 12.85
CA LEU A 360 -1.57 3.00 11.86
C LEU A 360 -2.60 4.08 12.20
N GLN A 361 -3.82 3.67 12.53
CA GLN A 361 -4.89 4.59 12.90
C GLN A 361 -4.52 5.41 14.13
N ASN A 362 -4.01 4.77 15.19
CA ASN A 362 -3.58 5.45 16.41
C ASN A 362 -2.48 6.49 16.13
N ILE A 363 -1.48 6.14 15.30
CA ILE A 363 -0.44 7.08 14.89
C ILE A 363 -1.04 8.27 14.14
N LEU A 364 -2.00 8.03 13.25
CA LEU A 364 -2.66 9.10 12.50
C LEU A 364 -3.52 9.99 13.41
N ASP A 365 -4.17 9.41 14.40
CA ASP A 365 -4.99 10.15 15.38
C ASP A 365 -4.10 10.99 16.31
N GLU A 366 -2.97 10.44 16.80
CA GLU A 366 -1.97 11.18 17.59
C GLU A 366 -1.34 12.35 16.81
N LEU A 367 -1.17 12.19 15.51
CA LEU A 367 -0.62 13.23 14.64
C LEU A 367 -1.67 14.28 14.22
N ASP A 368 -2.93 14.16 14.66
CA ASP A 368 -4.03 14.99 14.18
C ASP A 368 -4.05 15.11 12.64
N ILE A 369 -4.02 13.97 11.97
CA ILE A 369 -3.86 13.90 10.51
C ILE A 369 -5.04 14.51 9.74
N LYS A 370 -6.15 14.82 10.42
CA LYS A 370 -7.24 15.61 9.86
C LYS A 370 -6.81 17.05 9.57
N SER A 371 -5.73 17.50 10.20
CA SER A 371 -5.03 18.73 9.81
C SER A 371 -4.29 18.53 8.49
N PHE A 372 -4.66 19.31 7.50
CA PHE A 372 -3.96 19.34 6.20
C PHE A 372 -2.45 19.62 6.35
N ALA A 373 -2.07 20.42 7.32
CA ALA A 373 -0.67 20.75 7.61
C ALA A 373 0.12 19.48 8.02
N ASN A 374 -0.48 18.59 8.79
CA ASN A 374 0.18 17.38 9.26
C ASN A 374 0.35 16.33 8.13
N LEU A 375 -0.58 16.27 7.18
CA LEU A 375 -0.42 15.46 5.97
C LEU A 375 0.77 15.91 5.11
N MET A 376 1.12 17.21 5.17
CA MET A 376 2.27 17.73 4.42
C MET A 376 3.59 17.09 4.85
N PHE A 377 3.74 16.68 6.11
CA PHE A 377 4.94 15.96 6.54
C PHE A 377 5.12 14.62 5.80
N LEU A 378 4.04 13.90 5.58
CA LEU A 378 4.08 12.65 4.80
C LEU A 378 4.24 12.92 3.29
N LEU A 379 3.58 13.95 2.76
CA LEU A 379 3.69 14.33 1.35
C LEU A 379 5.08 14.82 0.95
N LYS A 380 5.84 15.35 1.92
CA LYS A 380 7.22 15.80 1.69
C LYS A 380 8.28 14.72 1.97
N PHE A 381 7.87 13.58 2.51
CA PHE A 381 8.76 12.43 2.72
C PHE A 381 9.12 11.80 1.38
#